data_8149199c2f63845922c63a07844f6ab0
#
_entry.id   8149199c2f63845922c63a07844f6ab0
#
_cell.length_a   1.000
_cell.length_b   1.000
_cell.length_c   1.000
_cell.angle_alpha   90.00
_cell.angle_beta   90.00
_cell.angle_gamma   90.00
#
_symmetry.space_group_name_H-M   'P 1'
#
loop_
_entity.id
_entity.type
_entity.pdbx_description
1 polymer ?
#
loop_
_entity_poly.entity_id
_entity_poly.type
_entity_poly.pdbx_seq_one_letter_code
_entity_poly.pdbx_strand_id
1 'polypeptide(L)'
;KSAGRTVFVRVDEVDWIEADDYYAKLHVAGKTHLLRETMGSLEARLDPARFFRVHRSAIVNLDRVREVQFLFRGEHVVILHDGTKLKLSRSRLEKLEAMLAGR
;
A
#
# COMPACT_ATOMS: atom_id res chain seq x y z
N LYS A 1 -0.78 -1.95 -18.77
CA LYS A 1 -1.58 -2.21 -19.97
C LYS A 1 -0.85 -3.16 -20.89
N SER A 2 -1.48 -4.26 -21.20
CA SER A 2 -0.95 -5.26 -22.11
C SER A 2 -1.38 -4.91 -23.54
N ALA A 3 -0.52 -5.25 -24.51
CA ALA A 3 -0.85 -5.03 -25.92
C ALA A 3 -2.12 -5.79 -26.26
N GLY A 4 -3.08 -5.09 -26.88
CA GLY A 4 -4.30 -5.68 -27.38
C GLY A 4 -5.37 -5.97 -26.35
N ARG A 5 -5.19 -5.57 -25.07
CA ARG A 5 -6.25 -5.78 -24.08
C ARG A 5 -6.20 -4.76 -22.96
N THR A 6 -7.35 -4.56 -22.35
CA THR A 6 -7.50 -3.72 -21.16
C THR A 6 -7.84 -4.64 -19.98
N VAL A 7 -7.15 -4.44 -18.88
CA VAL A 7 -7.37 -5.21 -17.66
C VAL A 7 -8.03 -4.31 -16.63
N PHE A 8 -9.11 -4.79 -16.01
CA PHE A 8 -9.78 -4.08 -14.93
C PHE A 8 -9.40 -4.70 -13.60
N VAL A 9 -9.00 -3.86 -12.66
CA VAL A 9 -8.58 -4.30 -11.33
C VAL A 9 -9.57 -3.73 -10.32
N ARG A 10 -10.12 -4.59 -9.46
CA ARG A 10 -11.00 -4.14 -8.40
C ARG A 10 -10.16 -3.50 -7.30
N VAL A 11 -10.56 -2.31 -6.87
CA VAL A 11 -9.79 -1.55 -5.87
C VAL A 11 -9.67 -2.34 -4.57
N ASP A 12 -10.74 -3.00 -4.14
CA ASP A 12 -10.73 -3.74 -2.88
C ASP A 12 -9.85 -5.00 -2.92
N GLU A 13 -9.40 -5.41 -4.11
CA GLU A 13 -8.50 -6.55 -4.25
C GLU A 13 -7.04 -6.15 -4.29
N VAL A 14 -6.74 -4.86 -4.30
CA VAL A 14 -5.36 -4.39 -4.30
C VAL A 14 -4.77 -4.58 -2.92
N ASP A 15 -3.65 -5.29 -2.85
CA ASP A 15 -2.97 -5.53 -1.57
C ASP A 15 -2.15 -4.32 -1.16
N TRP A 16 -1.37 -3.79 -2.08
CA TRP A 16 -0.61 -2.58 -1.84
C TRP A 16 -0.14 -2.00 -3.17
N ILE A 17 0.32 -0.75 -3.13
CA ILE A 17 0.72 -0.01 -4.32
C ILE A 17 2.12 0.53 -4.10
N GLU A 18 2.96 0.32 -5.10
CA GLU A 18 4.37 0.69 -5.04
C GLU A 18 4.66 1.74 -6.10
N ALA A 19 5.40 2.78 -5.73
CA ALA A 19 5.87 3.76 -6.70
C ALA A 19 6.96 3.13 -7.57
N ASP A 20 6.87 3.32 -8.88
CA ASP A 20 7.83 2.78 -9.83
C ASP A 20 8.00 3.79 -10.97
N ASP A 21 8.89 4.77 -10.76
CA ASP A 21 9.14 5.86 -11.69
C ASP A 21 7.85 6.62 -12.00
N TYR A 22 7.40 6.59 -13.25
CA TYR A 22 6.19 7.29 -13.68
C TYR A 22 4.94 6.44 -13.51
N TYR A 23 5.06 5.27 -12.89
CA TYR A 23 3.96 4.34 -12.73
C TYR A 23 3.71 4.05 -11.28
N ALA A 24 2.50 3.62 -10.99
CA ALA A 24 2.17 2.96 -9.73
C ALA A 24 2.03 1.47 -10.04
N LYS A 25 2.68 0.64 -9.25
CA LYS A 25 2.61 -0.80 -9.42
C LYS A 25 1.60 -1.34 -8.43
N LEU A 26 0.49 -1.86 -8.95
CA LEU A 26 -0.57 -2.43 -8.13
C LEU A 26 -0.28 -3.90 -7.87
N HIS A 27 -0.17 -4.27 -6.61
CA HIS A 27 0.06 -5.66 -6.22
C HIS A 27 -1.27 -6.30 -5.85
N VAL A 28 -1.67 -7.33 -6.62
CA VAL A 28 -2.97 -7.97 -6.46
C VAL A 28 -2.77 -9.48 -6.53
N ALA A 29 -2.94 -10.17 -5.39
CA ALA A 29 -2.89 -11.63 -5.32
C ALA A 29 -1.64 -12.22 -6.00
N GLY A 30 -0.48 -11.64 -5.71
CA GLY A 30 0.78 -12.12 -6.26
C GLY A 30 1.10 -11.66 -7.67
N LYS A 31 0.18 -10.92 -8.29
CA LYS A 31 0.38 -10.35 -9.63
C LYS A 31 0.58 -8.85 -9.52
N THR A 32 1.17 -8.25 -10.55
CA THR A 32 1.39 -6.81 -10.57
C THR A 32 0.77 -6.22 -11.82
N HIS A 33 0.24 -5.00 -11.67
CA HIS A 33 -0.33 -4.24 -12.77
C HIS A 33 0.24 -2.83 -12.70
N LEU A 34 0.63 -2.28 -13.85
CA LEU A 34 1.17 -0.93 -13.90
C LEU A 34 0.08 0.06 -14.27
N LEU A 35 0.03 1.15 -13.52
CA LEU A 35 -0.92 2.23 -13.75
C LEU A 35 -0.12 3.53 -13.84
N ARG A 36 -0.32 4.28 -14.90
CA ARG A 36 0.41 5.55 -15.05
C ARG A 36 -0.29 6.64 -14.25
N GLU A 37 0.05 6.70 -12.98
CA GLU A 37 -0.52 7.66 -12.06
C GLU A 37 0.45 7.89 -10.91
N THR A 38 0.42 9.09 -10.31
CA THR A 38 1.31 9.39 -9.19
C THR A 38 0.75 8.84 -7.89
N MET A 39 1.63 8.60 -6.93
CA MET A 39 1.20 8.15 -5.61
C MET A 39 0.32 9.19 -4.93
N GLY A 40 0.63 10.47 -5.10
CA GLY A 40 -0.20 11.52 -4.52
C GLY A 40 -1.60 11.56 -5.11
N SER A 41 -1.71 11.36 -6.42
CA SER A 41 -3.01 11.30 -7.09
C SER A 41 -3.83 10.12 -6.59
N LEU A 42 -3.19 8.95 -6.46
CA LEU A 42 -3.86 7.76 -5.95
C LEU A 42 -4.30 7.94 -4.50
N GLU A 43 -3.43 8.50 -3.67
CA GLU A 43 -3.76 8.75 -2.27
C GLU A 43 -5.02 9.62 -2.15
N ALA A 44 -5.13 10.63 -3.01
CA ALA A 44 -6.27 11.53 -2.98
C ALA A 44 -7.58 10.86 -3.44
N ARG A 45 -7.47 9.84 -4.27
CA ARG A 45 -8.65 9.16 -4.85
C ARG A 45 -9.09 7.94 -4.07
N LEU A 46 -8.17 7.28 -3.38
CA LEU A 46 -8.48 6.07 -2.63
C LEU A 46 -9.19 6.42 -1.31
N ASP A 47 -10.02 5.50 -0.86
CA ASP A 47 -10.73 5.66 0.40
C ASP A 47 -9.73 5.65 1.57
N PRO A 48 -9.58 6.74 2.31
CA PRO A 48 -8.61 6.82 3.40
C PRO A 48 -8.94 5.91 4.57
N ALA A 49 -10.15 5.38 4.65
CA ALA A 49 -10.51 4.41 5.68
C ALA A 49 -10.00 3.01 5.33
N ARG A 50 -9.61 2.79 4.09
CA ARG A 50 -9.20 1.48 3.60
C ARG A 50 -7.76 1.42 3.16
N PHE A 51 -7.20 2.55 2.71
CA PHE A 51 -5.84 2.63 2.19
C PHE A 51 -5.05 3.66 2.96
N PHE A 52 -3.82 3.32 3.26
CA PHE A 52 -2.95 4.18 4.04
C PHE A 52 -1.57 4.26 3.40
N ARG A 53 -1.07 5.47 3.24
CA ARG A 53 0.27 5.68 2.70
C ARG A 53 1.28 5.50 3.82
N VAL A 54 1.92 4.31 3.86
CA VAL A 54 2.87 3.96 4.92
C VAL A 54 4.23 4.62 4.70
N HIS A 55 4.50 5.02 3.47
CA HIS A 55 5.80 5.54 3.05
C HIS A 55 5.54 6.32 1.76
N ARG A 56 6.44 7.27 1.44
CA ARG A 56 6.23 8.05 0.22
C ARG A 56 6.11 7.18 -1.04
N SER A 57 6.66 5.99 -1.00
CA SER A 57 6.66 5.07 -2.15
C SER A 57 5.72 3.88 -1.98
N ALA A 58 4.88 3.86 -0.96
CA ALA A 58 4.02 2.71 -0.73
C ALA A 58 2.69 3.11 -0.09
N ILE A 59 1.60 2.57 -0.65
CA ILE A 59 0.25 2.68 -0.08
C ILE A 59 -0.21 1.26 0.19
N VAL A 60 -0.82 1.00 1.33
CA VAL A 60 -1.25 -0.34 1.71
C VAL A 60 -2.76 -0.40 1.92
N ASN A 61 -3.35 -1.53 1.53
CA ASN A 61 -4.73 -1.85 1.89
C ASN A 61 -4.73 -2.30 3.35
N LEU A 62 -5.45 -1.58 4.20
CA LEU A 62 -5.44 -1.86 5.64
C LEU A 62 -5.96 -3.26 5.97
N ASP A 63 -6.86 -3.80 5.13
CA ASP A 63 -7.38 -5.15 5.34
C ASP A 63 -6.30 -6.23 5.14
N ARG A 64 -5.19 -5.89 4.53
CA ARG A 64 -4.11 -6.83 4.27
C ARG A 64 -3.00 -6.78 5.31
N VAL A 65 -3.08 -5.84 6.26
CA VAL A 65 -2.05 -5.68 7.28
C VAL A 65 -2.22 -6.76 8.34
N ARG A 66 -1.15 -7.53 8.57
CA ARG A 66 -1.13 -8.55 9.63
C ARG A 66 -0.58 -7.96 10.92
N GLU A 67 0.52 -7.21 10.83
CA GLU A 67 1.15 -6.67 12.02
C GLU A 67 2.10 -5.52 11.67
N VAL A 68 2.46 -4.74 12.68
CA VAL A 68 3.51 -3.73 12.59
C VAL A 68 4.61 -4.19 13.52
N GLN A 69 5.85 -4.25 13.02
CA GLN A 69 6.99 -4.65 13.83
C GLN A 69 7.90 -3.46 14.07
N PHE A 70 8.37 -3.36 15.29
CA PHE A 70 9.38 -2.40 15.67
C PHE A 70 10.76 -3.02 15.44
N LEU A 71 11.56 -2.38 14.63
CA LEU A 71 12.89 -2.85 14.33
C LEU A 71 13.91 -2.04 15.12
N PHE A 72 15.13 -2.45 14.98
CA PHE A 72 16.30 -1.80 15.50
C PHE A 72 16.32 -0.31 15.14
N ARG A 73 16.76 0.54 16.06
CA ARG A 73 17.01 1.97 15.80
C ARG A 73 15.74 2.76 15.44
N GLY A 74 14.63 2.36 15.98
CA GLY A 74 13.39 3.11 15.79
C GLY A 74 12.75 2.96 14.44
N GLU A 75 13.19 1.99 13.65
CA GLU A 75 12.55 1.72 12.37
C GLU A 75 11.35 0.80 12.57
N HIS A 76 10.37 0.96 11.71
CA HIS A 76 9.15 0.14 11.76
C HIS A 76 8.86 -0.43 10.39
N VAL A 77 8.24 -1.62 10.37
CA VAL A 77 7.77 -2.23 9.13
C VAL A 77 6.34 -2.71 9.31
N VAL A 78 5.58 -2.61 8.22
CA VAL A 78 4.24 -3.17 8.14
C VAL A 78 4.39 -4.52 7.44
N ILE A 79 3.81 -5.57 8.02
CA ILE A 79 3.86 -6.90 7.43
C ILE A 79 2.46 -7.29 7.00
N LEU A 80 2.31 -7.64 5.74
CA LEU A 80 1.04 -8.04 5.18
C LEU A 80 0.80 -9.53 5.39
N HIS A 81 -0.43 -9.97 5.19
CA HIS A 81 -0.78 -11.39 5.39
C HIS A 81 0.02 -12.33 4.50
N ASP A 82 0.45 -11.88 3.34
CA ASP A 82 1.26 -12.69 2.43
C ASP A 82 2.75 -12.66 2.77
N GLY A 83 3.14 -11.95 3.83
CA GLY A 83 4.52 -11.85 4.25
C GLY A 83 5.28 -10.66 3.69
N THR A 84 4.68 -9.88 2.81
CA THR A 84 5.32 -8.68 2.27
C THR A 84 5.63 -7.71 3.41
N LYS A 85 6.84 -7.16 3.40
CA LYS A 85 7.30 -6.22 4.42
C LYS A 85 7.47 -4.86 3.79
N LEU A 86 6.82 -3.84 4.36
CA LEU A 86 6.87 -2.49 3.85
C LEU A 86 7.39 -1.56 4.94
N LYS A 87 8.30 -0.69 4.56
CA LYS A 87 8.84 0.30 5.49
C LYS A 87 7.72 1.25 5.91
N LEU A 88 7.67 1.56 7.20
CA LEU A 88 6.71 2.52 7.74
C LEU A 88 7.46 3.75 8.19
N SER A 89 7.10 4.91 7.65
CA SER A 89 7.71 6.17 8.07
C SER A 89 7.37 6.44 9.53
N ARG A 90 8.37 6.85 10.31
CA ARG A 90 8.18 7.10 11.73
C ARG A 90 7.03 8.07 12.00
N SER A 91 6.93 9.11 11.17
CA SER A 91 5.91 10.12 11.34
C SER A 91 4.49 9.60 11.09
N ARG A 92 4.35 8.42 10.52
CA ARG A 92 3.05 7.85 10.18
C ARG A 92 2.61 6.72 11.11
N LEU A 93 3.49 6.31 12.02
CA LEU A 93 3.23 5.19 12.90
C LEU A 93 1.98 5.39 13.76
N GLU A 94 1.90 6.54 14.43
CA GLU A 94 0.80 6.80 15.36
C GLU A 94 -0.55 6.79 14.65
N LYS A 95 -0.60 7.42 13.47
CA LYS A 95 -1.84 7.46 12.71
C LYS A 95 -2.25 6.08 12.23
N LEU A 96 -1.28 5.27 11.78
CA LEU A 96 -1.58 3.91 11.34
C LEU A 96 -2.11 3.07 12.50
N GLU A 97 -1.47 3.16 13.65
CA GLU A 97 -1.90 2.41 14.83
C GLU A 97 -3.33 2.78 15.22
N ALA A 98 -3.63 4.08 15.18
CA ALA A 98 -4.99 4.53 15.50
C ALA A 98 -6.01 3.97 14.53
N MET A 99 -5.68 3.90 13.25
CA MET A 99 -6.58 3.36 12.24
C MET A 99 -6.78 1.87 12.40
N LEU A 100 -5.73 1.13 12.70
CA LEU A 100 -5.82 -0.31 12.87
C LEU A 100 -6.56 -0.69 14.15
N ALA A 101 -6.42 0.10 15.20
CA ALA A 101 -7.09 -0.17 16.47
C ALA A 101 -8.60 -0.03 16.36
N GLY A 102 -9.08 0.75 15.39
CA GLY A 102 -10.52 0.94 15.19
C GLY A 102 -11.19 -0.09 14.31
N ARG A 103 -10.46 -1.11 13.89
CA ARG A 103 -10.99 -2.08 12.90
C ARG A 103 -11.51 -3.36 13.53
#